data_9e4f4ae04f905cb84171305e66b88981
#
_entry.id   9e4f4ae04f905cb84171305e66b88981
#
_cell.length_a   1.000
_cell.length_b   1.000
_cell.length_c   1.000
_cell.angle_alpha   90.00
_cell.angle_beta   90.00
_cell.angle_gamma   90.00
#
_symmetry.space_group_name_H-M   'P 1'
#
loop_
_entity.id
_entity.type
_entity.pdbx_description
1 polymer ?
#
loop_
_entity_poly.entity_id
_entity_poly.type
_entity_poly.pdbx_seq_one_letter_code
_entity_poly.pdbx_strand_id
1 'polypeptide(L)'
;MKKNLKIIFIICLVLGVALAALDLFATSQRGHLAELEAQQAARKKALGQIAAADVLGINPDDVVVPDEVTFTAMDNFVIGVNNASSLLWVGAIDLIIIGAGGLVLSAWKKKQRNKGVKKLGSSNNVLGIVIALLALCLDLAIASPVFLTSSNFLNVFQQISINFVVAVGMTFVIISGGIDLSVGSNIALSGLLMGILMKNYHVPVFITIVGCIAFSGLIGLVNGMLISFLSLPPFIATLGTMSIVRGAAYTVTAGQPIYTFPAGFTAVSGRVAGIPVWSTLIMLTVILLGWYILKYTRMGRFTYAIGGNESCAKLSGINLRKVKCFVYVVSGLCCGVAALLLSSRLDSAVPTNADGQEMDAIAAVVIGGTSMSGGEGSMIGTLIGILIIGIIANGLNLLGVAQGPQKMVKGLIIVVAVIIDVIRRRASQSSK
;
A
#
# COMPACT_ATOMS: atom_id res chain seq x y z
N MET A 1 1.20 -0.06 31.79
CA MET A 1 2.32 -0.20 30.83
C MET A 1 2.94 -1.60 30.78
N LYS A 2 3.37 -2.21 31.88
CA LYS A 2 3.99 -3.57 31.88
C LYS A 2 3.08 -4.68 31.34
N LYS A 3 1.77 -4.62 31.61
CA LYS A 3 0.79 -5.65 31.19
C LYS A 3 0.58 -5.63 29.67
N ASN A 4 0.48 -4.43 29.08
CA ASN A 4 0.26 -4.26 27.64
C ASN A 4 1.48 -4.63 26.78
N LEU A 5 2.71 -4.39 27.30
CA LEU A 5 3.94 -4.78 26.63
C LEU A 5 4.12 -6.30 26.56
N LYS A 6 3.70 -7.00 27.64
CA LYS A 6 3.66 -8.47 27.65
C LYS A 6 2.66 -9.03 26.63
N ILE A 7 1.52 -8.34 26.45
CA ILE A 7 0.51 -8.74 25.45
C ILE A 7 1.08 -8.60 24.04
N ILE A 8 1.76 -7.50 23.71
CA ILE A 8 2.42 -7.32 22.41
C ILE A 8 3.46 -8.44 22.17
N PHE A 9 4.30 -8.71 23.17
CA PHE A 9 5.31 -9.79 23.07
C PHE A 9 4.66 -11.14 22.84
N ILE A 10 3.57 -11.46 23.55
CA ILE A 10 2.82 -12.71 23.38
C ILE A 10 2.21 -12.77 21.96
N ILE A 11 1.62 -11.67 21.47
CA ILE A 11 1.05 -11.61 20.13
C ILE A 11 2.16 -11.83 19.07
N CYS A 12 3.31 -11.17 19.18
CA CYS A 12 4.44 -11.37 18.27
C CYS A 12 4.97 -12.80 18.32
N LEU A 13 5.08 -13.37 19.51
CA LEU A 13 5.53 -14.76 19.70
C LEU A 13 4.54 -15.75 19.08
N VAL A 14 3.24 -15.59 19.32
CA VAL A 14 2.18 -16.44 18.78
C VAL A 14 2.14 -16.35 17.27
N LEU A 15 2.28 -15.16 16.70
CA LEU A 15 2.35 -14.96 15.24
C LEU A 15 3.62 -15.58 14.66
N GLY A 16 4.78 -15.42 15.30
CA GLY A 16 6.02 -16.05 14.86
C GLY A 16 5.93 -17.58 14.87
N VAL A 17 5.37 -18.17 15.92
CA VAL A 17 5.13 -19.62 16.02
C VAL A 17 4.12 -20.10 14.98
N ALA A 18 3.03 -19.32 14.74
CA ALA A 18 2.05 -19.67 13.73
C ALA A 18 2.64 -19.64 12.30
N LEU A 19 3.48 -18.66 11.98
CA LEU A 19 4.20 -18.60 10.71
C LEU A 19 5.15 -19.76 10.51
N ALA A 20 5.92 -20.13 11.55
CA ALA A 20 6.83 -21.28 11.52
C ALA A 20 6.05 -22.61 11.37
N ALA A 21 4.91 -22.75 12.05
CA ALA A 21 4.04 -23.93 11.91
C ALA A 21 3.45 -24.04 10.50
N LEU A 22 3.08 -22.91 9.90
CA LEU A 22 2.55 -22.85 8.53
C LEU A 22 3.60 -23.32 7.51
N ASP A 23 4.86 -22.90 7.68
CA ASP A 23 5.97 -23.31 6.80
C ASP A 23 6.29 -24.81 6.98
N LEU A 24 6.31 -25.33 8.20
CA LEU A 24 6.49 -26.75 8.47
C LEU A 24 5.38 -27.60 7.84
N PHE A 25 4.12 -27.15 7.92
CA PHE A 25 3.00 -27.80 7.25
C PHE A 25 3.18 -27.80 5.73
N ALA A 26 3.48 -26.65 5.12
CA ALA A 26 3.72 -26.55 3.69
C ALA A 26 4.90 -27.41 3.22
N THR A 27 5.97 -27.46 4.02
CA THR A 27 7.15 -28.32 3.74
C THR A 27 6.77 -29.78 3.77
N SER A 28 5.89 -30.21 4.65
CA SER A 28 5.41 -31.62 4.71
C SER A 28 4.63 -32.05 3.46
N GLN A 29 4.05 -31.10 2.73
CA GLN A 29 3.25 -31.36 1.51
C GLN A 29 4.08 -31.27 0.22
N ARG A 30 5.38 -30.97 0.29
CA ARG A 30 6.26 -30.79 -0.90
C ARG A 30 6.33 -32.03 -1.80
N GLY A 31 6.30 -33.23 -1.21
CA GLY A 31 6.31 -34.49 -1.98
C GLY A 31 5.08 -34.62 -2.88
N HIS A 32 3.90 -34.38 -2.33
CA HIS A 32 2.65 -34.42 -3.07
C HIS A 32 2.58 -33.38 -4.20
N LEU A 33 3.00 -32.13 -3.91
CA LEU A 33 3.04 -31.07 -4.91
C LEU A 33 4.02 -31.37 -6.06
N ALA A 34 5.20 -31.89 -5.75
CA ALA A 34 6.20 -32.28 -6.76
C ALA A 34 5.65 -33.37 -7.70
N GLU A 35 4.84 -34.30 -7.19
CA GLU A 35 4.18 -35.31 -7.99
C GLU A 35 3.13 -34.71 -8.93
N LEU A 36 2.27 -33.81 -8.44
CA LEU A 36 1.27 -33.09 -9.25
C LEU A 36 1.91 -32.23 -10.35
N GLU A 37 2.99 -31.51 -10.02
CA GLU A 37 3.74 -30.72 -10.98
C GLU A 37 4.40 -31.58 -12.06
N ALA A 38 4.95 -32.74 -11.68
CA ALA A 38 5.53 -33.71 -12.62
C ALA A 38 4.46 -34.26 -13.59
N GLN A 39 3.29 -34.60 -13.11
CA GLN A 39 2.16 -35.05 -13.94
C GLN A 39 1.70 -33.96 -14.90
N GLN A 40 1.59 -32.71 -14.44
CA GLN A 40 1.23 -31.57 -15.29
C GLN A 40 2.27 -31.31 -16.37
N ALA A 41 3.56 -31.43 -16.05
CA ALA A 41 4.65 -31.28 -17.00
C ALA A 41 4.62 -32.40 -18.07
N ALA A 42 4.38 -33.64 -17.65
CA ALA A 42 4.23 -34.78 -18.56
C ALA A 42 3.05 -34.58 -19.53
N ARG A 43 1.89 -34.16 -19.03
CA ARG A 43 0.71 -33.84 -19.86
C ARG A 43 1.02 -32.71 -20.88
N LYS A 44 1.65 -31.62 -20.43
CA LYS A 44 2.05 -30.51 -21.32
C LYS A 44 3.00 -30.96 -22.41
N LYS A 45 3.95 -31.87 -22.10
CA LYS A 45 4.86 -32.46 -23.09
C LYS A 45 4.10 -33.32 -24.10
N ALA A 46 3.18 -34.18 -23.67
CA ALA A 46 2.37 -35.02 -24.52
C ALA A 46 1.49 -34.19 -25.48
N LEU A 47 0.82 -33.14 -24.98
CA LEU A 47 0.05 -32.21 -25.81
C LEU A 47 0.93 -31.45 -26.81
N GLY A 48 2.15 -31.08 -26.41
CA GLY A 48 3.13 -30.48 -27.34
C GLY A 48 3.57 -31.42 -28.45
N GLN A 49 3.70 -32.73 -28.18
CA GLN A 49 3.98 -33.77 -29.18
C GLN A 49 2.83 -33.95 -30.16
N ILE A 50 1.58 -33.96 -29.71
CA ILE A 50 0.39 -34.01 -30.59
C ILE A 50 0.35 -32.79 -31.48
N ALA A 51 0.58 -31.58 -30.93
CA ALA A 51 0.59 -30.34 -31.71
C ALA A 51 1.68 -30.29 -32.78
N ALA A 52 2.78 -31.04 -32.62
CA ALA A 52 3.90 -31.13 -33.53
C ALA A 52 3.91 -32.47 -34.31
N ALA A 53 2.88 -33.27 -34.25
CA ALA A 53 2.83 -34.62 -34.81
C ALA A 53 3.17 -34.67 -36.31
N ASP A 54 2.61 -33.75 -37.11
CA ASP A 54 2.88 -33.66 -38.54
C ASP A 54 4.36 -33.37 -38.87
N VAL A 55 5.04 -32.60 -38.03
CA VAL A 55 6.46 -32.24 -38.20
C VAL A 55 7.38 -33.36 -37.72
N LEU A 56 6.94 -34.10 -36.68
CA LEU A 56 7.74 -35.16 -36.06
C LEU A 56 7.48 -36.53 -36.70
N GLY A 57 6.49 -36.67 -37.59
CA GLY A 57 6.10 -37.94 -38.19
C GLY A 57 5.55 -38.96 -37.22
N ILE A 58 4.94 -38.49 -36.14
CA ILE A 58 4.33 -39.28 -35.07
C ILE A 58 2.82 -39.34 -35.33
N ASN A 59 2.22 -40.54 -35.15
CA ASN A 59 0.76 -40.63 -35.19
C ASN A 59 0.19 -40.05 -33.89
N PRO A 60 -0.69 -38.99 -33.97
CA PRO A 60 -1.28 -38.36 -32.80
C PRO A 60 -2.00 -39.32 -31.86
N ASP A 61 -2.58 -40.40 -32.40
CA ASP A 61 -3.35 -41.40 -31.63
C ASP A 61 -2.44 -42.30 -30.75
N ASP A 62 -1.14 -42.34 -31.06
CA ASP A 62 -0.16 -43.12 -30.27
C ASP A 62 0.40 -42.39 -29.06
N VAL A 63 0.08 -41.09 -28.92
CA VAL A 63 0.55 -40.26 -27.79
C VAL A 63 -0.40 -40.39 -26.61
N VAL A 64 0.04 -41.05 -25.55
CA VAL A 64 -0.73 -41.16 -24.30
C VAL A 64 -0.69 -39.82 -23.57
N VAL A 65 -1.84 -39.15 -23.49
CA VAL A 65 -2.01 -37.90 -22.73
C VAL A 65 -2.44 -38.25 -21.31
N PRO A 66 -1.66 -37.92 -20.27
CA PRO A 66 -2.08 -38.08 -18.88
C PRO A 66 -3.36 -37.30 -18.56
N ASP A 67 -4.11 -37.76 -17.56
CA ASP A 67 -5.32 -37.10 -17.09
C ASP A 67 -5.07 -35.65 -16.67
N GLU A 68 -6.15 -34.86 -16.67
CA GLU A 68 -6.06 -33.46 -16.27
C GLU A 68 -5.77 -33.34 -14.77
N VAL A 69 -4.65 -32.70 -14.46
CA VAL A 69 -4.27 -32.42 -13.06
C VAL A 69 -4.98 -31.16 -12.60
N THR A 70 -5.92 -31.32 -11.68
CA THR A 70 -6.61 -30.19 -11.03
C THR A 70 -5.98 -29.94 -9.67
N PHE A 71 -5.35 -28.77 -9.52
CA PHE A 71 -4.88 -28.33 -8.21
C PHE A 71 -6.05 -27.92 -7.33
N THR A 72 -6.15 -28.51 -6.17
CA THR A 72 -7.17 -28.13 -5.18
C THR A 72 -6.86 -26.73 -4.60
N ALA A 73 -7.85 -26.14 -3.92
CA ALA A 73 -7.61 -24.88 -3.20
C ALA A 73 -6.51 -25.02 -2.14
N MET A 74 -6.36 -26.23 -1.56
CA MET A 74 -5.31 -26.54 -0.58
C MET A 74 -3.95 -26.62 -1.24
N ASP A 75 -3.82 -27.25 -2.41
CA ASP A 75 -2.56 -27.33 -3.14
C ASP A 75 -2.07 -25.92 -3.55
N ASN A 76 -2.96 -25.09 -4.08
CA ASN A 76 -2.64 -23.70 -4.40
C ASN A 76 -2.22 -22.87 -3.18
N PHE A 77 -2.86 -23.12 -2.01
CA PHE A 77 -2.47 -22.49 -0.76
C PHE A 77 -1.05 -22.96 -0.33
N VAL A 78 -0.79 -24.25 -0.38
CA VAL A 78 0.51 -24.85 -0.01
C VAL A 78 1.63 -24.37 -0.95
N ILE A 79 1.36 -24.27 -2.26
CA ILE A 79 2.30 -23.68 -3.24
C ILE A 79 2.62 -22.22 -2.84
N GLY A 80 1.60 -21.43 -2.51
CA GLY A 80 1.78 -20.06 -2.05
C GLY A 80 2.66 -19.96 -0.80
N VAL A 81 2.44 -20.84 0.18
CA VAL A 81 3.24 -20.88 1.42
C VAL A 81 4.66 -21.36 1.16
N ASN A 82 4.87 -22.39 0.33
CA ASN A 82 6.21 -22.87 -0.03
C ASN A 82 7.03 -21.79 -0.76
N ASN A 83 6.41 -21.06 -1.68
CA ASN A 83 7.06 -19.94 -2.37
C ASN A 83 7.38 -18.76 -1.43
N ALA A 84 6.66 -18.65 -0.31
CA ALA A 84 6.87 -17.65 0.72
C ALA A 84 7.72 -18.15 1.90
N SER A 85 8.22 -19.36 1.88
CA SER A 85 8.87 -20.00 3.05
C SER A 85 10.05 -19.18 3.61
N SER A 86 10.90 -18.64 2.75
CA SER A 86 11.99 -17.75 3.19
C SER A 86 11.48 -16.46 3.85
N LEU A 87 10.36 -15.93 3.38
CA LEU A 87 9.68 -14.76 3.95
C LEU A 87 9.01 -15.06 5.29
N LEU A 88 8.43 -16.25 5.44
CA LEU A 88 7.80 -16.67 6.70
C LEU A 88 8.84 -16.77 7.81
N TRP A 89 10.05 -17.29 7.51
CA TRP A 89 11.16 -17.32 8.44
C TRP A 89 11.71 -15.92 8.73
N VAL A 90 11.90 -15.09 7.70
CA VAL A 90 12.30 -13.68 7.85
C VAL A 90 11.26 -12.92 8.66
N GLY A 91 9.98 -13.05 8.35
CA GLY A 91 8.89 -12.42 9.11
C GLY A 91 8.80 -12.92 10.56
N ALA A 92 9.06 -14.20 10.81
CA ALA A 92 9.11 -14.75 12.17
C ALA A 92 10.30 -14.19 12.95
N ILE A 93 11.48 -14.10 12.34
CA ILE A 93 12.69 -13.52 12.92
C ILE A 93 12.48 -12.04 13.21
N ASP A 94 11.90 -11.26 12.27
CA ASP A 94 11.61 -9.85 12.44
C ASP A 94 10.62 -9.60 13.59
N LEU A 95 9.57 -10.40 13.69
CA LEU A 95 8.62 -10.30 14.80
C LEU A 95 9.30 -10.60 16.15
N ILE A 96 10.23 -11.54 16.18
CA ILE A 96 11.04 -11.85 17.36
C ILE A 96 12.00 -10.69 17.67
N ILE A 97 12.68 -10.14 16.67
CA ILE A 97 13.61 -9.00 16.83
C ILE A 97 12.85 -7.74 17.29
N ILE A 98 11.69 -7.44 16.69
CA ILE A 98 10.82 -6.31 17.08
C ILE A 98 10.32 -6.52 18.51
N GLY A 99 9.87 -7.72 18.85
CA GLY A 99 9.46 -8.09 20.20
C GLY A 99 10.60 -7.97 21.22
N ALA A 100 11.75 -8.53 20.93
CA ALA A 100 12.94 -8.48 21.77
C ALA A 100 13.52 -7.06 21.87
N GLY A 101 13.64 -6.35 20.74
CA GLY A 101 14.10 -4.96 20.68
C GLY A 101 13.20 -4.02 21.46
N GLY A 102 11.87 -4.22 21.39
CA GLY A 102 10.88 -3.49 22.20
C GLY A 102 11.05 -3.72 23.70
N LEU A 103 11.36 -4.96 24.09
CA LEU A 103 11.66 -5.29 25.50
C LEU A 103 12.96 -4.67 25.99
N VAL A 104 14.03 -4.74 25.19
CA VAL A 104 15.34 -4.13 25.51
C VAL A 104 15.23 -2.63 25.64
N LEU A 105 14.54 -1.96 24.68
CA LEU A 105 14.27 -0.51 24.74
C LEU A 105 13.41 -0.12 25.95
N SER A 106 12.45 -0.95 26.33
CA SER A 106 11.62 -0.69 27.52
C SER A 106 12.38 -0.87 28.83
N ALA A 107 13.27 -1.86 28.88
CA ALA A 107 14.16 -2.09 30.02
C ALA A 107 15.20 -0.96 30.13
N TRP A 108 15.77 -0.51 29.03
CA TRP A 108 16.72 0.58 28.96
C TRP A 108 16.06 1.93 29.34
N LYS A 109 14.84 2.22 28.86
CA LYS A 109 14.05 3.39 29.30
C LYS A 109 13.74 3.36 30.79
N LYS A 110 13.49 2.17 31.37
CA LYS A 110 13.28 2.03 32.82
C LYS A 110 14.57 2.36 33.61
N LYS A 111 15.75 1.94 33.08
CA LYS A 111 17.06 2.20 33.71
C LYS A 111 17.42 3.69 33.65
N GLN A 112 17.03 4.40 32.54
CA GLN A 112 17.25 5.84 32.41
C GLN A 112 16.28 6.69 33.23
N ARG A 113 15.01 6.25 33.41
CA ARG A 113 14.03 6.95 34.26
C ARG A 113 14.48 7.01 35.73
N ASN A 114 15.22 6.01 36.16
CA ASN A 114 15.83 5.99 37.50
C ASN A 114 17.06 6.90 37.63
N LYS A 115 17.58 7.48 36.53
CA LYS A 115 18.75 8.37 36.53
C LYS A 115 18.40 9.85 36.29
N GLY A 116 17.14 10.26 36.38
CA GLY A 116 16.74 11.68 36.33
C GLY A 116 16.98 12.41 35.00
N VAL A 117 17.10 11.70 33.90
CA VAL A 117 17.39 12.29 32.58
C VAL A 117 16.11 12.89 31.97
N LYS A 118 16.14 14.17 31.63
CA LYS A 118 15.09 14.97 30.98
C LYS A 118 14.47 14.23 29.76
N LYS A 119 13.14 14.33 29.62
CA LYS A 119 12.36 13.86 28.46
C LYS A 119 13.05 14.27 27.16
N LEU A 120 13.66 13.32 26.43
CA LEU A 120 13.97 13.49 25.03
C LEU A 120 12.66 13.40 24.23
N GLY A 121 12.36 14.47 23.51
CA GLY A 121 11.12 14.64 22.76
C GLY A 121 10.93 13.65 21.60
N SER A 122 9.86 13.82 20.89
CA SER A 122 9.29 13.18 19.68
C SER A 122 10.25 12.47 18.67
N SER A 123 11.54 12.76 18.70
CA SER A 123 12.57 12.20 17.80
C SER A 123 12.77 10.67 17.93
N ASN A 124 12.48 10.07 19.09
CA ASN A 124 12.74 8.64 19.32
C ASN A 124 11.77 7.70 18.60
N ASN A 125 10.62 8.21 18.13
CA ASN A 125 9.64 7.40 17.43
C ASN A 125 10.04 7.15 15.97
N VAL A 126 10.58 8.16 15.31
CA VAL A 126 11.07 8.06 13.93
C VAL A 126 12.28 7.12 13.86
N LEU A 127 13.16 7.16 14.86
CA LEU A 127 14.34 6.30 14.91
C LEU A 127 13.96 4.81 14.95
N GLY A 128 12.94 4.43 15.72
CA GLY A 128 12.49 3.04 15.77
C GLY A 128 11.96 2.52 14.43
N ILE A 129 11.24 3.38 13.70
CA ILE A 129 10.69 3.05 12.37
C ILE A 129 11.82 2.94 11.34
N VAL A 130 12.84 3.82 11.43
CA VAL A 130 14.03 3.75 10.55
C VAL A 130 14.84 2.48 10.79
N ILE A 131 15.01 2.07 12.04
CA ILE A 131 15.70 0.80 12.37
C ILE A 131 14.94 -0.39 11.79
N ALA A 132 13.60 -0.41 11.91
CA ALA A 132 12.79 -1.48 11.32
C ALA A 132 12.91 -1.52 9.78
N LEU A 133 12.95 -0.35 9.11
CA LEU A 133 13.18 -0.24 7.68
C LEU A 133 14.55 -0.80 7.27
N LEU A 134 15.60 -0.47 8.01
CA LEU A 134 16.95 -0.94 7.71
C LEU A 134 17.09 -2.45 7.94
N ALA A 135 16.46 -2.99 8.99
CA ALA A 135 16.39 -4.45 9.23
C ALA A 135 15.71 -5.16 8.06
N LEU A 136 14.54 -4.68 7.64
CA LEU A 136 13.81 -5.22 6.50
C LEU A 136 14.64 -5.19 5.20
N CYS A 137 15.36 -4.10 4.94
CA CYS A 137 16.24 -4.01 3.76
C CYS A 137 17.39 -5.03 3.83
N LEU A 138 17.96 -5.25 5.02
CA LEU A 138 19.03 -6.22 5.23
C LEU A 138 18.52 -7.65 4.99
N ASP A 139 17.35 -7.99 5.54
CA ASP A 139 16.73 -9.30 5.37
C ASP A 139 16.45 -9.59 3.90
N LEU A 140 15.88 -8.62 3.16
CA LEU A 140 15.62 -8.77 1.73
C LEU A 140 16.91 -8.83 0.89
N ALA A 141 17.97 -8.14 1.30
CA ALA A 141 19.28 -8.22 0.64
C ALA A 141 19.91 -9.61 0.78
N ILE A 142 19.69 -10.29 1.90
CA ILE A 142 20.12 -11.68 2.13
C ILE A 142 19.22 -12.67 1.39
N ALA A 143 17.89 -12.43 1.39
CA ALA A 143 16.90 -13.33 0.81
C ALA A 143 16.87 -13.31 -0.73
N SER A 144 17.25 -12.19 -1.37
CA SER A 144 17.18 -12.03 -2.82
C SER A 144 18.42 -11.30 -3.38
N PRO A 145 19.23 -11.94 -4.24
CA PRO A 145 20.38 -11.30 -4.86
C PRO A 145 19.97 -10.14 -5.82
N VAL A 146 18.71 -10.12 -6.27
CA VAL A 146 18.18 -9.09 -7.17
C VAL A 146 17.80 -7.82 -6.40
N PHE A 147 17.57 -7.90 -5.09
CA PHE A 147 17.06 -6.79 -4.28
C PHE A 147 17.93 -5.53 -4.38
N LEU A 148 19.27 -5.67 -4.27
CA LEU A 148 20.22 -4.55 -4.30
C LEU A 148 20.64 -4.14 -5.72
N THR A 149 20.04 -4.71 -6.79
CA THR A 149 20.37 -4.29 -8.16
C THR A 149 19.84 -2.90 -8.48
N SER A 150 20.56 -2.13 -9.28
CA SER A 150 20.15 -0.80 -9.73
C SER A 150 18.79 -0.84 -10.45
N SER A 151 18.55 -1.89 -11.25
CA SER A 151 17.27 -2.07 -11.95
C SER A 151 16.10 -2.23 -10.98
N ASN A 152 16.26 -3.07 -9.94
CA ASN A 152 15.22 -3.24 -8.93
C ASN A 152 14.98 -1.94 -8.16
N PHE A 153 16.04 -1.25 -7.74
CA PHE A 153 15.94 0.02 -7.03
C PHE A 153 15.13 1.05 -7.82
N LEU A 154 15.41 1.21 -9.10
CA LEU A 154 14.68 2.13 -9.98
C LEU A 154 13.21 1.72 -10.18
N ASN A 155 12.94 0.41 -10.30
CA ASN A 155 11.58 -0.12 -10.40
C ASN A 155 10.78 0.14 -9.13
N VAL A 156 11.36 -0.16 -7.96
CA VAL A 156 10.78 0.10 -6.64
C VAL A 156 10.48 1.58 -6.47
N PHE A 157 11.46 2.43 -6.79
CA PHE A 157 11.33 3.87 -6.65
C PHE A 157 10.18 4.42 -7.51
N GLN A 158 10.06 3.94 -8.74
CA GLN A 158 8.96 4.31 -9.65
C GLN A 158 7.59 3.80 -9.15
N GLN A 159 7.54 2.59 -8.58
CA GLN A 159 6.32 2.04 -8.00
C GLN A 159 5.91 2.80 -6.74
N ILE A 160 6.85 3.04 -5.84
CA ILE A 160 6.61 3.74 -4.58
C ILE A 160 6.22 5.21 -4.84
N SER A 161 6.66 5.84 -5.93
CA SER A 161 6.30 7.22 -6.26
C SER A 161 4.79 7.43 -6.36
N ILE A 162 4.04 6.44 -6.87
CA ILE A 162 2.57 6.47 -6.94
C ILE A 162 1.99 6.44 -5.52
N ASN A 163 2.47 5.51 -4.69
CA ASN A 163 2.02 5.36 -3.31
C ASN A 163 2.33 6.59 -2.45
N PHE A 164 3.48 7.27 -2.70
CA PHE A 164 3.82 8.52 -2.02
C PHE A 164 2.78 9.60 -2.27
N VAL A 165 2.39 9.79 -3.52
CA VAL A 165 1.39 10.80 -3.89
C VAL A 165 0.07 10.52 -3.19
N VAL A 166 -0.39 9.27 -3.22
CA VAL A 166 -1.64 8.85 -2.55
C VAL A 166 -1.58 9.09 -1.04
N ALA A 167 -0.48 8.71 -0.42
CA ALA A 167 -0.35 8.83 1.03
C ALA A 167 -0.17 10.28 1.51
N VAL A 168 0.32 11.19 0.66
CA VAL A 168 0.25 12.62 0.98
C VAL A 168 -1.19 13.03 1.20
N GLY A 169 -2.11 12.70 0.28
CA GLY A 169 -3.54 12.97 0.43
C GLY A 169 -4.13 12.30 1.67
N MET A 170 -3.85 11.00 1.86
CA MET A 170 -4.33 10.23 3.00
C MET A 170 -3.82 10.78 4.34
N THR A 171 -2.61 11.37 4.39
CA THR A 171 -2.07 11.99 5.60
C THR A 171 -2.94 13.15 6.06
N PHE A 172 -3.41 14.02 5.15
CA PHE A 172 -4.34 15.10 5.50
C PHE A 172 -5.66 14.54 6.05
N VAL A 173 -6.19 13.52 5.40
CA VAL A 173 -7.46 12.89 5.79
C VAL A 173 -7.35 12.30 7.20
N ILE A 174 -6.33 11.48 7.47
CA ILE A 174 -6.16 10.81 8.76
C ILE A 174 -5.84 11.83 9.87
N ILE A 175 -5.01 12.84 9.63
CA ILE A 175 -4.76 13.90 10.62
C ILE A 175 -6.04 14.64 10.98
N SER A 176 -6.98 14.82 10.04
CA SER A 176 -8.29 15.44 10.34
C SER A 176 -9.26 14.52 11.08
N GLY A 177 -8.90 13.27 11.36
CA GLY A 177 -9.76 12.26 11.98
C GLY A 177 -10.69 11.56 10.98
N GLY A 178 -10.44 11.68 9.67
CA GLY A 178 -11.20 11.04 8.60
C GLY A 178 -10.52 9.77 8.07
N ILE A 179 -11.23 9.08 7.18
CA ILE A 179 -10.73 7.96 6.37
C ILE A 179 -11.28 8.16 4.96
N ASP A 180 -10.47 7.92 3.93
CA ASP A 180 -10.89 7.98 2.53
C ASP A 180 -10.64 6.63 1.85
N LEU A 181 -11.71 5.84 1.72
CA LEU A 181 -11.68 4.55 1.03
C LEU A 181 -11.85 4.67 -0.48
N SER A 182 -12.28 5.84 -0.98
CA SER A 182 -12.55 6.04 -2.41
C SER A 182 -11.30 6.19 -3.26
N VAL A 183 -10.12 6.29 -2.65
CA VAL A 183 -8.84 6.59 -3.29
C VAL A 183 -8.55 5.66 -4.46
N GLY A 184 -8.61 4.34 -4.27
CA GLY A 184 -8.30 3.37 -5.32
C GLY A 184 -9.29 3.43 -6.50
N SER A 185 -10.58 3.58 -6.22
CA SER A 185 -11.60 3.71 -7.27
C SER A 185 -11.48 5.04 -8.03
N ASN A 186 -11.13 6.12 -7.33
CA ASN A 186 -10.88 7.43 -7.93
C ASN A 186 -9.68 7.41 -8.89
N ILE A 187 -8.59 6.75 -8.50
CA ILE A 187 -7.42 6.52 -9.36
C ILE A 187 -7.81 5.74 -10.62
N ALA A 188 -8.57 4.65 -10.47
CA ALA A 188 -9.00 3.82 -11.61
C ALA A 188 -9.86 4.62 -12.59
N LEU A 189 -10.91 5.28 -12.12
CA LEU A 189 -11.82 6.06 -12.96
C LEU A 189 -11.09 7.21 -13.64
N SER A 190 -10.24 7.96 -12.91
CA SER A 190 -9.48 9.06 -13.48
C SER A 190 -8.51 8.60 -14.58
N GLY A 191 -7.83 7.46 -14.39
CA GLY A 191 -6.96 6.87 -15.41
C GLY A 191 -7.73 6.42 -16.66
N LEU A 192 -8.90 5.80 -16.47
CA LEU A 192 -9.78 5.42 -17.59
C LEU A 192 -10.29 6.64 -18.35
N LEU A 193 -10.71 7.70 -17.64
CA LEU A 193 -11.14 8.95 -18.28
C LEU A 193 -10.00 9.61 -19.08
N MET A 194 -8.76 9.58 -18.56
CA MET A 194 -7.58 10.03 -19.32
C MET A 194 -7.47 9.25 -20.63
N GLY A 195 -7.60 7.93 -20.59
CA GLY A 195 -7.56 7.08 -21.78
C GLY A 195 -8.68 7.39 -22.79
N ILE A 196 -9.91 7.48 -22.32
CA ILE A 196 -11.09 7.77 -23.15
C ILE A 196 -10.94 9.13 -23.84
N LEU A 197 -10.59 10.18 -23.10
CA LEU A 197 -10.46 11.53 -23.64
C LEU A 197 -9.37 11.63 -24.70
N MET A 198 -8.22 10.98 -24.47
CA MET A 198 -7.12 11.03 -25.44
C MET A 198 -7.36 10.16 -26.67
N LYS A 199 -7.91 8.94 -26.51
CA LYS A 199 -8.06 7.99 -27.62
C LYS A 199 -9.35 8.16 -28.41
N ASN A 200 -10.48 8.35 -27.72
CA ASN A 200 -11.77 8.40 -28.39
C ASN A 200 -12.17 9.82 -28.80
N TYR A 201 -11.77 10.82 -28.01
CA TYR A 201 -12.11 12.22 -28.26
C TYR A 201 -10.93 13.07 -28.74
N HIS A 202 -9.73 12.48 -28.86
CA HIS A 202 -8.50 13.15 -29.32
C HIS A 202 -8.18 14.46 -28.59
N VAL A 203 -8.58 14.55 -27.31
CA VAL A 203 -8.27 15.71 -26.47
C VAL A 203 -6.78 15.79 -26.21
N PRO A 204 -6.15 16.98 -26.34
CA PRO A 204 -4.72 17.14 -26.09
C PRO A 204 -4.29 16.63 -24.72
N VAL A 205 -3.13 15.98 -24.63
CA VAL A 205 -2.61 15.32 -23.42
C VAL A 205 -2.62 16.24 -22.22
N PHE A 206 -2.14 17.47 -22.36
CA PHE A 206 -2.08 18.43 -21.26
C PHE A 206 -3.46 18.77 -20.70
N ILE A 207 -4.45 19.04 -21.57
CA ILE A 207 -5.84 19.39 -21.17
C ILE A 207 -6.46 18.18 -20.47
N THR A 208 -6.23 16.97 -20.98
CA THR A 208 -6.71 15.71 -20.39
C THR A 208 -6.15 15.53 -18.99
N ILE A 209 -4.85 15.69 -18.80
CA ILE A 209 -4.19 15.55 -17.48
C ILE A 209 -4.80 16.52 -16.48
N VAL A 210 -4.84 17.82 -16.81
CA VAL A 210 -5.35 18.85 -15.90
C VAL A 210 -6.84 18.65 -15.60
N GLY A 211 -7.62 18.34 -16.62
CA GLY A 211 -9.07 18.09 -16.48
C GLY A 211 -9.37 16.88 -15.60
N CYS A 212 -8.65 15.76 -15.79
CA CYS A 212 -8.87 14.54 -14.98
C CYS A 212 -8.35 14.69 -13.55
N ILE A 213 -7.27 15.43 -13.31
CA ILE A 213 -6.84 15.76 -11.94
C ILE A 213 -7.89 16.63 -11.25
N ALA A 214 -8.43 17.64 -11.94
CA ALA A 214 -9.51 18.46 -11.41
C ALA A 214 -10.78 17.63 -11.13
N PHE A 215 -11.16 16.74 -12.04
CA PHE A 215 -12.28 15.80 -11.86
C PHE A 215 -12.08 14.90 -10.63
N SER A 216 -10.89 14.35 -10.46
CA SER A 216 -10.53 13.58 -9.28
C SER A 216 -10.65 14.39 -7.98
N GLY A 217 -10.25 15.66 -8.02
CA GLY A 217 -10.48 16.63 -6.93
C GLY A 217 -11.96 16.89 -6.65
N LEU A 218 -12.83 16.91 -7.69
CA LEU A 218 -14.29 17.03 -7.51
C LEU A 218 -14.89 15.81 -6.80
N ILE A 219 -14.43 14.60 -7.08
CA ILE A 219 -14.83 13.41 -6.32
C ILE A 219 -14.45 13.59 -4.84
N GLY A 220 -13.25 14.07 -4.56
CA GLY A 220 -12.83 14.41 -3.20
C GLY A 220 -13.72 15.51 -2.58
N LEU A 221 -14.10 16.53 -3.33
CA LEU A 221 -15.02 17.57 -2.86
C LEU A 221 -16.39 16.99 -2.49
N VAL A 222 -16.92 16.06 -3.28
CA VAL A 222 -18.17 15.36 -2.98
C VAL A 222 -18.06 14.64 -1.64
N ASN A 223 -16.98 13.86 -1.40
CA ASN A 223 -16.73 13.24 -0.11
C ASN A 223 -16.69 14.27 1.02
N GLY A 224 -15.94 15.35 0.83
CA GLY A 224 -15.85 16.44 1.80
C GLY A 224 -17.19 17.07 2.11
N MET A 225 -18.07 17.25 1.11
CA MET A 225 -19.43 17.77 1.29
C MET A 225 -20.33 16.78 2.04
N LEU A 226 -20.35 15.51 1.66
CA LEU A 226 -21.13 14.48 2.35
C LEU A 226 -20.79 14.42 3.84
N ILE A 227 -19.51 14.50 4.17
CA ILE A 227 -19.02 14.42 5.56
C ILE A 227 -19.28 15.72 6.31
N SER A 228 -19.10 16.89 5.69
CA SER A 228 -19.11 18.16 6.39
C SER A 228 -20.48 18.84 6.45
N PHE A 229 -21.34 18.65 5.44
CA PHE A 229 -22.68 19.26 5.38
C PHE A 229 -23.77 18.28 5.83
N LEU A 230 -23.68 17.00 5.44
CA LEU A 230 -24.64 15.98 5.82
C LEU A 230 -24.24 15.22 7.09
N SER A 231 -23.07 15.55 7.67
CA SER A 231 -22.56 14.94 8.89
C SER A 231 -22.45 13.38 8.81
N LEU A 232 -22.24 12.86 7.61
CA LEU A 232 -22.06 11.42 7.43
C LEU A 232 -20.73 10.98 8.06
N PRO A 233 -20.68 9.81 8.70
CA PRO A 233 -19.40 9.22 9.12
C PRO A 233 -18.46 9.06 7.93
N PRO A 234 -17.18 9.50 8.03
CA PRO A 234 -16.23 9.46 6.91
C PRO A 234 -16.13 8.09 6.24
N PHE A 235 -16.09 7.02 7.02
CA PHE A 235 -16.03 5.65 6.53
C PHE A 235 -17.22 5.31 5.61
N ILE A 236 -18.46 5.65 6.01
CA ILE A 236 -19.67 5.35 5.24
C ILE A 236 -19.71 6.17 3.95
N ALA A 237 -19.41 7.47 4.05
CA ALA A 237 -19.42 8.34 2.88
C ALA A 237 -18.41 7.88 1.82
N THR A 238 -17.18 7.61 2.22
CA THR A 238 -16.11 7.23 1.29
C THR A 238 -16.23 5.79 0.79
N LEU A 239 -16.81 4.87 1.57
CA LEU A 239 -17.15 3.51 1.12
C LEU A 239 -18.25 3.55 0.04
N GLY A 240 -19.29 4.36 0.26
CA GLY A 240 -20.34 4.58 -0.74
C GLY A 240 -19.77 5.17 -2.03
N THR A 241 -18.96 6.20 -1.92
CA THR A 241 -18.29 6.82 -3.08
C THR A 241 -17.35 5.86 -3.77
N MET A 242 -16.59 5.04 -3.03
CA MET A 242 -15.74 3.99 -3.59
C MET A 242 -16.54 3.06 -4.50
N SER A 243 -17.70 2.59 -4.03
CA SER A 243 -18.55 1.67 -4.78
C SER A 243 -19.15 2.34 -6.02
N ILE A 244 -19.64 3.58 -5.91
CA ILE A 244 -20.20 4.35 -7.02
C ILE A 244 -19.12 4.61 -8.09
N VAL A 245 -17.96 5.11 -7.69
CA VAL A 245 -16.86 5.46 -8.60
C VAL A 245 -16.26 4.20 -9.25
N ARG A 246 -16.16 3.08 -8.51
CA ARG A 246 -15.72 1.79 -9.06
C ARG A 246 -16.75 1.26 -10.06
N GLY A 247 -18.03 1.33 -9.75
CA GLY A 247 -19.11 1.00 -10.67
C GLY A 247 -19.09 1.85 -11.94
N ALA A 248 -18.88 3.16 -11.81
CA ALA A 248 -18.71 4.06 -12.95
C ALA A 248 -17.51 3.65 -13.82
N ALA A 249 -16.38 3.27 -13.21
CA ALA A 249 -15.20 2.80 -13.94
C ALA A 249 -15.50 1.57 -14.81
N TYR A 250 -16.25 0.62 -14.29
CA TYR A 250 -16.73 -0.53 -15.07
C TYR A 250 -17.73 -0.14 -16.17
N THR A 251 -18.65 0.76 -15.87
CA THR A 251 -19.72 1.15 -16.80
C THR A 251 -19.17 1.90 -18.01
N VAL A 252 -18.29 2.88 -17.81
CA VAL A 252 -17.75 3.71 -18.92
C VAL A 252 -16.89 2.95 -19.91
N THR A 253 -16.37 1.79 -19.55
CA THR A 253 -15.55 0.94 -20.42
C THR A 253 -16.18 -0.42 -20.71
N ALA A 254 -17.38 -0.69 -20.24
CA ALA A 254 -17.98 -2.02 -20.26
C ALA A 254 -17.03 -3.11 -19.68
N GLY A 255 -16.25 -2.74 -18.67
CA GLY A 255 -15.25 -3.60 -18.05
C GLY A 255 -13.97 -3.80 -18.86
N GLN A 256 -13.85 -3.22 -20.05
CA GLN A 256 -12.72 -3.42 -20.93
C GLN A 256 -11.54 -2.50 -20.57
N PRO A 257 -10.30 -2.99 -20.68
CA PRO A 257 -9.12 -2.18 -20.48
C PRO A 257 -8.87 -1.23 -21.68
N ILE A 258 -8.21 -0.10 -21.40
CA ILE A 258 -7.72 0.84 -22.41
C ILE A 258 -6.20 0.73 -22.43
N TYR A 259 -5.63 0.41 -23.58
CA TYR A 259 -4.18 0.25 -23.79
C TYR A 259 -3.63 1.28 -24.75
N THR A 260 -2.31 1.43 -24.77
CA THR A 260 -1.55 2.21 -25.76
C THR A 260 -1.94 3.68 -25.75
N PHE A 261 -1.41 4.41 -24.82
CA PHE A 261 -1.60 5.85 -24.70
C PHE A 261 -0.67 6.64 -25.64
N PRO A 262 -0.97 7.91 -25.94
CA PRO A 262 -0.07 8.76 -26.71
C PRO A 262 1.31 8.87 -26.08
N ALA A 263 2.38 8.91 -26.91
CA ALA A 263 3.76 8.97 -26.44
C ALA A 263 4.05 10.15 -25.49
N GLY A 264 3.38 11.30 -25.68
CA GLY A 264 3.48 12.44 -24.75
C GLY A 264 2.94 12.17 -23.35
N PHE A 265 1.99 11.24 -23.22
CA PHE A 265 1.45 10.82 -21.93
C PHE A 265 2.36 9.79 -21.25
N THR A 266 2.78 8.77 -21.96
CA THR A 266 3.67 7.72 -21.43
C THR A 266 5.05 8.24 -21.08
N ALA A 267 5.51 9.32 -21.74
CA ALA A 267 6.75 10.01 -21.41
C ALA A 267 6.81 10.51 -19.94
N VAL A 268 5.66 10.76 -19.29
CA VAL A 268 5.60 11.17 -17.87
C VAL A 268 6.19 10.12 -16.93
N SER A 269 6.03 8.83 -17.24
CA SER A 269 6.66 7.73 -16.50
C SER A 269 7.83 7.10 -17.26
N GLY A 270 8.20 7.67 -18.42
CA GLY A 270 9.37 7.27 -19.20
C GLY A 270 10.66 7.50 -18.43
N ARG A 271 11.71 6.76 -18.84
CA ARG A 271 13.05 6.87 -18.26
C ARG A 271 13.96 7.70 -19.17
N VAL A 272 14.62 8.70 -18.59
CA VAL A 272 15.67 9.48 -19.24
C VAL A 272 17.01 8.98 -18.70
N ALA A 273 17.88 8.45 -19.54
CA ALA A 273 19.13 7.80 -19.13
C ALA A 273 18.93 6.71 -18.05
N GLY A 274 17.85 5.94 -18.17
CA GLY A 274 17.50 4.88 -17.21
C GLY A 274 16.79 5.35 -15.92
N ILE A 275 16.69 6.65 -15.66
CA ILE A 275 16.10 7.23 -14.46
C ILE A 275 14.68 7.74 -14.74
N PRO A 276 13.67 7.45 -13.90
CA PRO A 276 12.30 7.95 -14.05
C PRO A 276 12.18 9.42 -13.57
N VAL A 277 12.77 10.35 -14.31
CA VAL A 277 12.96 11.75 -13.88
C VAL A 277 11.64 12.45 -13.63
N TRP A 278 10.68 12.38 -14.56
CA TRP A 278 9.43 13.14 -14.45
C TRP A 278 8.52 12.63 -13.33
N SER A 279 8.37 11.32 -13.19
CA SER A 279 7.58 10.74 -12.09
C SER A 279 8.20 11.09 -10.72
N THR A 280 9.51 11.11 -10.63
CA THR A 280 10.24 11.53 -9.43
C THR A 280 10.00 13.00 -9.11
N LEU A 281 10.10 13.89 -10.09
CA LEU A 281 9.86 15.33 -9.90
C LEU A 281 8.42 15.60 -9.46
N ILE A 282 7.44 14.94 -10.08
CA ILE A 282 6.02 15.05 -9.70
C ILE A 282 5.83 14.59 -8.24
N MET A 283 6.36 13.42 -7.90
CA MET A 283 6.31 12.90 -6.53
C MET A 283 6.91 13.90 -5.52
N LEU A 284 8.13 14.37 -5.77
CA LEU A 284 8.81 15.31 -4.88
C LEU A 284 8.02 16.62 -4.74
N THR A 285 7.47 17.13 -5.84
CA THR A 285 6.64 18.35 -5.83
C THR A 285 5.42 18.16 -4.94
N VAL A 286 4.68 17.03 -5.07
CA VAL A 286 3.51 16.75 -4.25
C VAL A 286 3.89 16.61 -2.77
N ILE A 287 4.99 15.92 -2.46
CA ILE A 287 5.49 15.77 -1.10
C ILE A 287 5.83 17.13 -0.49
N LEU A 288 6.61 17.95 -1.20
CA LEU A 288 7.04 19.26 -0.71
C LEU A 288 5.84 20.21 -0.52
N LEU A 289 4.88 20.20 -1.45
CA LEU A 289 3.64 20.96 -1.31
C LEU A 289 2.82 20.48 -0.11
N GLY A 290 2.63 19.18 0.04
CA GLY A 290 1.91 18.59 1.18
C GLY A 290 2.58 18.93 2.51
N TRP A 291 3.90 18.77 2.60
CA TRP A 291 4.69 19.16 3.78
C TRP A 291 4.55 20.65 4.08
N TYR A 292 4.71 21.51 3.06
CA TYR A 292 4.57 22.95 3.22
C TYR A 292 3.17 23.34 3.71
N ILE A 293 2.13 22.79 3.10
CA ILE A 293 0.73 23.06 3.49
C ILE A 293 0.48 22.65 4.94
N LEU A 294 0.87 21.43 5.35
CA LEU A 294 0.68 20.95 6.72
C LEU A 294 1.44 21.77 7.75
N LYS A 295 2.68 22.14 7.45
CA LYS A 295 3.58 22.76 8.44
C LYS A 295 3.42 24.28 8.53
N TYR A 296 3.23 24.96 7.40
CA TYR A 296 3.33 26.42 7.34
C TYR A 296 2.02 27.15 7.09
N THR A 297 0.96 26.49 6.59
CA THR A 297 -0.29 27.18 6.27
C THR A 297 -1.30 27.15 7.42
N ARG A 298 -2.29 28.05 7.34
CA ARG A 298 -3.45 28.06 8.25
C ARG A 298 -4.28 26.78 8.12
N MET A 299 -4.44 26.27 6.89
CA MET A 299 -5.22 25.04 6.63
C MET A 299 -4.57 23.81 7.28
N GLY A 300 -3.25 23.68 7.24
CA GLY A 300 -2.54 22.61 7.95
C GLY A 300 -2.78 22.67 9.47
N ARG A 301 -2.64 23.84 10.07
CA ARG A 301 -2.92 24.00 11.52
C ARG A 301 -4.37 23.68 11.87
N PHE A 302 -5.33 24.09 11.03
CA PHE A 302 -6.75 23.80 11.25
C PHE A 302 -7.04 22.29 11.09
N THR A 303 -6.36 21.60 10.18
CA THR A 303 -6.45 20.13 10.03
C THR A 303 -6.05 19.42 11.32
N TYR A 304 -4.91 19.79 11.92
CA TYR A 304 -4.50 19.25 13.22
C TYR A 304 -5.48 19.60 14.34
N ALA A 305 -5.99 20.84 14.37
CA ALA A 305 -6.94 21.28 15.40
C ALA A 305 -8.25 20.49 15.37
N ILE A 306 -8.82 20.27 14.19
CA ILE A 306 -10.05 19.49 13.99
C ILE A 306 -9.85 18.03 14.42
N GLY A 307 -8.75 17.40 13.99
CA GLY A 307 -8.46 16.04 14.35
C GLY A 307 -8.15 15.85 15.83
N GLY A 308 -7.61 16.88 16.49
CA GLY A 308 -7.36 16.85 17.93
C GLY A 308 -8.65 16.93 18.77
N ASN A 309 -9.49 17.90 18.48
CA ASN A 309 -10.82 18.03 19.09
C ASN A 309 -11.71 18.93 18.24
N GLU A 310 -12.68 18.33 17.55
CA GLU A 310 -13.58 19.02 16.64
C GLU A 310 -14.46 20.08 17.34
N SER A 311 -14.93 19.78 18.55
CA SER A 311 -15.75 20.72 19.34
C SER A 311 -14.95 21.95 19.77
N CYS A 312 -13.73 21.77 20.26
CA CYS A 312 -12.85 22.87 20.64
C CYS A 312 -12.47 23.72 19.41
N ALA A 313 -12.18 23.07 18.27
CA ALA A 313 -11.87 23.77 17.02
C ALA A 313 -13.04 24.65 16.55
N LYS A 314 -14.27 24.15 16.65
CA LYS A 314 -15.50 24.90 16.33
C LYS A 314 -15.67 26.12 17.25
N LEU A 315 -15.49 25.94 18.57
CA LEU A 315 -15.56 27.02 19.56
C LEU A 315 -14.47 28.08 19.34
N SER A 316 -13.32 27.68 18.81
CA SER A 316 -12.23 28.61 18.44
C SER A 316 -12.45 29.32 17.10
N GLY A 317 -13.66 29.21 16.49
CA GLY A 317 -14.02 29.91 15.26
C GLY A 317 -13.51 29.23 13.97
N ILE A 318 -12.97 28.00 14.04
CA ILE A 318 -12.54 27.28 12.83
C ILE A 318 -13.76 26.79 12.05
N ASN A 319 -13.81 27.12 10.76
CA ASN A 319 -14.88 26.63 9.88
C ASN A 319 -14.61 25.16 9.50
N LEU A 320 -15.23 24.23 10.23
CA LEU A 320 -15.07 22.78 10.06
C LEU A 320 -15.39 22.34 8.63
N ARG A 321 -16.47 22.89 8.02
CA ARG A 321 -16.89 22.51 6.67
C ARG A 321 -15.84 22.81 5.63
N LYS A 322 -15.25 24.02 5.67
CA LYS A 322 -14.21 24.42 4.71
C LYS A 322 -12.95 23.54 4.86
N VAL A 323 -12.56 23.23 6.09
CA VAL A 323 -11.35 22.42 6.32
C VAL A 323 -11.56 20.96 5.93
N LYS A 324 -12.70 20.35 6.27
CA LYS A 324 -13.02 18.98 5.84
C LYS A 324 -13.10 18.89 4.31
N CYS A 325 -13.83 19.78 3.63
CA CYS A 325 -13.84 19.82 2.16
C CYS A 325 -12.44 19.96 1.57
N PHE A 326 -11.62 20.88 2.10
CA PHE A 326 -10.23 21.07 1.64
C PHE A 326 -9.41 19.79 1.74
N VAL A 327 -9.48 19.07 2.87
CA VAL A 327 -8.72 17.85 3.12
C VAL A 327 -9.08 16.76 2.10
N TYR A 328 -10.36 16.54 1.83
CA TYR A 328 -10.80 15.54 0.85
C TYR A 328 -10.53 15.97 -0.59
N VAL A 329 -10.57 17.26 -0.91
CA VAL A 329 -10.14 17.79 -2.23
C VAL A 329 -8.64 17.52 -2.44
N VAL A 330 -7.79 17.74 -1.43
CA VAL A 330 -6.37 17.40 -1.50
C VAL A 330 -6.17 15.90 -1.74
N SER A 331 -6.92 15.03 -1.04
CA SER A 331 -6.91 13.59 -1.28
C SER A 331 -7.28 13.27 -2.73
N GLY A 332 -8.38 13.84 -3.23
CA GLY A 332 -8.82 13.65 -4.61
C GLY A 332 -7.80 14.12 -5.65
N LEU A 333 -7.21 15.31 -5.47
CA LEU A 333 -6.16 15.80 -6.38
C LEU A 333 -4.94 14.86 -6.41
N CYS A 334 -4.53 14.36 -5.24
CA CYS A 334 -3.47 13.34 -5.15
C CYS A 334 -3.86 12.05 -5.90
N CYS A 335 -5.13 11.62 -5.83
CA CYS A 335 -5.62 10.47 -6.62
C CYS A 335 -5.50 10.72 -8.13
N GLY A 336 -5.84 11.92 -8.62
CA GLY A 336 -5.68 12.29 -10.03
C GLY A 336 -4.23 12.27 -10.50
N VAL A 337 -3.31 12.77 -9.68
CA VAL A 337 -1.87 12.70 -9.97
C VAL A 337 -1.37 11.24 -9.92
N ALA A 338 -1.83 10.44 -8.97
CA ALA A 338 -1.50 9.02 -8.90
C ALA A 338 -2.04 8.25 -10.11
N ALA A 339 -3.24 8.58 -10.61
CA ALA A 339 -3.81 8.02 -11.82
C ALA A 339 -2.96 8.32 -13.06
N LEU A 340 -2.47 9.57 -13.19
CA LEU A 340 -1.50 9.95 -14.23
C LEU A 340 -0.24 9.07 -14.17
N LEU A 341 0.40 8.99 -13.00
CA LEU A 341 1.63 8.21 -12.83
C LEU A 341 1.43 6.71 -13.08
N LEU A 342 0.32 6.14 -12.59
CA LEU A 342 0.00 4.73 -12.75
C LEU A 342 -0.29 4.38 -14.20
N SER A 343 -1.21 5.11 -14.85
CA SER A 343 -1.63 4.82 -16.22
C SER A 343 -0.51 5.08 -17.24
N SER A 344 0.31 6.13 -17.02
CA SER A 344 1.46 6.40 -17.87
C SER A 344 2.57 5.36 -17.71
N ARG A 345 2.74 4.78 -16.51
CA ARG A 345 3.70 3.72 -16.23
C ARG A 345 3.30 2.38 -16.86
N LEU A 346 2.00 2.04 -16.77
CA LEU A 346 1.48 0.76 -17.27
C LEU A 346 1.13 0.80 -18.77
N ASP A 347 1.15 1.98 -19.39
CA ASP A 347 0.61 2.24 -20.72
C ASP A 347 -0.81 1.67 -20.89
N SER A 348 -1.56 1.66 -19.80
CA SER A 348 -2.91 1.10 -19.76
C SER A 348 -3.71 1.63 -18.57
N ALA A 349 -5.04 1.60 -18.72
CA ALA A 349 -5.98 1.82 -17.63
C ALA A 349 -7.03 0.71 -17.63
N VAL A 350 -7.28 0.13 -16.45
CA VAL A 350 -8.28 -0.91 -16.25
C VAL A 350 -9.17 -0.58 -15.06
N PRO A 351 -10.45 -1.03 -15.04
CA PRO A 351 -11.36 -0.73 -13.93
C PRO A 351 -10.86 -1.24 -12.56
N THR A 352 -10.01 -2.26 -12.54
CA THR A 352 -9.41 -2.85 -11.34
C THR A 352 -8.12 -2.17 -10.88
N ASN A 353 -7.63 -1.16 -11.60
CA ASN A 353 -6.42 -0.45 -11.20
C ASN A 353 -6.56 0.12 -9.78
N ALA A 354 -5.45 0.13 -9.07
CA ALA A 354 -5.35 0.66 -7.71
C ALA A 354 -6.26 -0.02 -6.67
N ASP A 355 -6.72 -1.27 -6.91
CA ASP A 355 -7.46 -2.05 -5.91
C ASP A 355 -6.59 -2.34 -4.69
N GLY A 356 -7.06 -1.92 -3.50
CA GLY A 356 -6.33 -2.05 -2.23
C GLY A 356 -5.29 -0.94 -1.97
N GLN A 357 -5.12 0.04 -2.86
CA GLN A 357 -4.20 1.16 -2.63
C GLN A 357 -4.62 2.06 -1.47
N GLU A 358 -5.92 2.16 -1.19
CA GLU A 358 -6.44 2.82 0.00
C GLU A 358 -5.91 2.19 1.29
N MET A 359 -5.83 0.85 1.33
CA MET A 359 -5.30 0.10 2.48
C MET A 359 -3.79 0.31 2.62
N ASP A 360 -3.04 0.26 1.52
CA ASP A 360 -1.60 0.51 1.51
C ASP A 360 -1.28 1.94 2.00
N ALA A 361 -2.07 2.94 1.58
CA ALA A 361 -1.90 4.33 2.01
C ALA A 361 -2.23 4.51 3.51
N ILE A 362 -3.32 3.92 4.00
CA ILE A 362 -3.68 3.96 5.42
C ILE A 362 -2.58 3.30 6.25
N ALA A 363 -2.15 2.09 5.87
CA ALA A 363 -1.09 1.36 6.56
C ALA A 363 0.19 2.20 6.65
N ALA A 364 0.63 2.77 5.54
CA ALA A 364 1.83 3.58 5.47
C ALA A 364 1.76 4.82 6.39
N VAL A 365 0.63 5.53 6.39
CA VAL A 365 0.41 6.73 7.22
C VAL A 365 0.40 6.38 8.70
N VAL A 366 -0.23 5.24 9.08
CA VAL A 366 -0.31 4.78 10.48
C VAL A 366 1.04 4.25 10.96
N ILE A 367 1.73 3.40 10.17
CA ILE A 367 3.10 2.94 10.46
C ILE A 367 4.04 4.12 10.60
N GLY A 368 3.86 5.16 9.79
CA GLY A 368 4.57 6.43 9.88
C GLY A 368 4.32 7.23 11.16
N GLY A 369 3.40 6.76 12.03
CA GLY A 369 3.12 7.33 13.34
C GLY A 369 2.04 8.42 13.34
N THR A 370 1.25 8.52 12.29
CA THR A 370 0.04 9.34 12.27
C THR A 370 -1.08 8.58 13.00
N SER A 371 -1.76 9.25 13.93
CA SER A 371 -2.83 8.64 14.72
C SER A 371 -4.11 8.51 13.92
N MET A 372 -4.71 7.31 13.91
CA MET A 372 -6.04 7.06 13.33
C MET A 372 -7.18 7.89 13.94
N SER A 373 -6.98 8.42 15.14
CA SER A 373 -7.99 9.27 15.80
C SER A 373 -7.81 10.75 15.47
N GLY A 374 -6.83 11.09 14.61
CA GLY A 374 -6.54 12.46 14.21
C GLY A 374 -5.69 13.26 15.21
N GLY A 375 -5.38 14.49 14.82
CA GLY A 375 -4.67 15.48 15.64
C GLY A 375 -3.16 15.28 15.77
N GLU A 376 -2.63 14.12 15.41
CA GLU A 376 -1.20 13.80 15.48
C GLU A 376 -0.73 13.12 14.20
N GLY A 377 0.42 13.50 13.70
CA GLY A 377 1.03 12.91 12.50
C GLY A 377 2.10 13.80 11.89
N SER A 378 2.86 13.26 10.94
CA SER A 378 3.87 14.02 10.22
C SER A 378 4.08 13.47 8.82
N MET A 379 4.33 14.38 7.86
CA MET A 379 4.66 13.99 6.48
C MET A 379 5.93 13.13 6.42
N ILE A 380 6.95 13.44 7.24
CA ILE A 380 8.19 12.66 7.29
C ILE A 380 7.92 11.23 7.77
N GLY A 381 7.07 11.05 8.79
CA GLY A 381 6.66 9.73 9.24
C GLY A 381 5.96 8.95 8.12
N THR A 382 5.01 9.59 7.42
CA THR A 382 4.33 8.98 6.27
C THR A 382 5.32 8.54 5.19
N LEU A 383 6.35 9.35 4.87
CA LEU A 383 7.36 8.97 3.89
C LEU A 383 8.09 7.68 4.27
N ILE A 384 8.47 7.54 5.53
CA ILE A 384 9.12 6.32 6.03
C ILE A 384 8.16 5.13 5.99
N GLY A 385 6.90 5.34 6.39
CA GLY A 385 5.88 4.29 6.34
C GLY A 385 5.63 3.75 4.93
N ILE A 386 5.63 4.63 3.91
CA ILE A 386 5.49 4.22 2.51
C ILE A 386 6.71 3.45 2.02
N LEU A 387 7.92 3.84 2.41
CA LEU A 387 9.11 3.09 2.09
C LEU A 387 9.00 1.66 2.65
N ILE A 388 8.53 1.49 3.87
CA ILE A 388 8.32 0.17 4.49
C ILE A 388 7.31 -0.65 3.67
N ILE A 389 6.11 -0.12 3.42
CA ILE A 389 5.06 -0.83 2.66
C ILE A 389 5.53 -1.15 1.24
N GLY A 390 6.21 -0.22 0.57
CA GLY A 390 6.72 -0.42 -0.78
C GLY A 390 7.84 -1.46 -0.86
N ILE A 391 8.75 -1.47 0.12
CA ILE A 391 9.83 -2.47 0.21
C ILE A 391 9.26 -3.85 0.55
N ILE A 392 8.26 -3.95 1.43
CA ILE A 392 7.56 -5.21 1.69
C ILE A 392 6.90 -5.73 0.40
N ALA A 393 6.16 -4.89 -0.31
CA ALA A 393 5.52 -5.28 -1.57
C ALA A 393 6.53 -5.72 -2.64
N ASN A 394 7.67 -5.02 -2.75
CA ASN A 394 8.75 -5.42 -3.64
C ASN A 394 9.38 -6.74 -3.22
N GLY A 395 9.68 -6.92 -1.94
CA GLY A 395 10.24 -8.17 -1.41
C GLY A 395 9.33 -9.37 -1.71
N LEU A 396 8.02 -9.23 -1.44
CA LEU A 396 7.02 -10.25 -1.76
C LEU A 396 7.01 -10.60 -3.25
N ASN A 397 7.13 -9.60 -4.13
CA ASN A 397 7.23 -9.82 -5.58
C ASN A 397 8.53 -10.53 -6.00
N LEU A 398 9.68 -10.10 -5.45
CA LEU A 398 10.98 -10.71 -5.75
C LEU A 398 11.07 -12.17 -5.30
N LEU A 399 10.35 -12.52 -4.24
CA LEU A 399 10.27 -13.88 -3.71
C LEU A 399 9.17 -14.72 -4.38
N GLY A 400 8.53 -14.19 -5.43
CA GLY A 400 7.53 -14.91 -6.21
C GLY A 400 6.21 -15.20 -5.48
N VAL A 401 5.92 -14.46 -4.39
CA VAL A 401 4.69 -14.65 -3.62
C VAL A 401 3.46 -14.25 -4.45
N ALA A 402 2.48 -15.12 -4.57
CA ALA A 402 1.25 -14.86 -5.29
C ALA A 402 0.43 -13.71 -4.66
N GLN A 403 -0.45 -13.07 -5.44
CA GLN A 403 -1.21 -11.89 -4.99
C GLN A 403 -2.10 -12.13 -3.77
N GLY A 404 -2.67 -13.34 -3.63
CA GLY A 404 -3.53 -13.70 -2.50
C GLY A 404 -2.81 -13.59 -1.15
N PRO A 405 -1.71 -14.33 -0.91
CA PRO A 405 -0.88 -14.20 0.27
C PRO A 405 -0.33 -12.79 0.49
N GLN A 406 0.02 -12.04 -0.57
CA GLN A 406 0.44 -10.64 -0.42
C GLN A 406 -0.66 -9.77 0.22
N LYS A 407 -1.93 -9.93 -0.21
CA LYS A 407 -3.08 -9.22 0.41
C LYS A 407 -3.26 -9.61 1.88
N MET A 408 -3.04 -10.88 2.23
CA MET A 408 -3.11 -11.35 3.63
C MET A 408 -2.02 -10.71 4.50
N VAL A 409 -0.77 -10.68 4.03
CA VAL A 409 0.35 -10.03 4.73
C VAL A 409 0.08 -8.55 4.94
N LYS A 410 -0.37 -7.82 3.91
CA LYS A 410 -0.74 -6.41 4.03
C LYS A 410 -1.85 -6.17 5.05
N GLY A 411 -2.91 -7.00 5.02
CA GLY A 411 -3.99 -6.93 6.01
C GLY A 411 -3.50 -7.13 7.44
N LEU A 412 -2.63 -8.11 7.65
CA LEU A 412 -2.02 -8.37 8.97
C LEU A 412 -1.18 -7.17 9.46
N ILE A 413 -0.38 -6.58 8.57
CA ILE A 413 0.43 -5.39 8.88
C ILE A 413 -0.46 -4.23 9.34
N ILE A 414 -1.59 -3.99 8.65
CA ILE A 414 -2.53 -2.93 9.03
C ILE A 414 -3.10 -3.18 10.44
N VAL A 415 -3.55 -4.40 10.71
CA VAL A 415 -4.10 -4.76 12.04
C VAL A 415 -3.06 -4.56 13.13
N VAL A 416 -1.83 -5.02 12.93
CA VAL A 416 -0.73 -4.84 13.89
C VAL A 416 -0.41 -3.37 14.10
N ALA A 417 -0.32 -2.57 13.02
CA ALA A 417 -0.05 -1.13 13.11
C ALA A 417 -1.13 -0.39 13.92
N VAL A 418 -2.40 -0.69 13.68
CA VAL A 418 -3.53 -0.10 14.42
C VAL A 418 -3.51 -0.53 15.90
N ILE A 419 -3.23 -1.80 16.20
CA ILE A 419 -3.10 -2.28 17.58
C ILE A 419 -1.99 -1.50 18.31
N ILE A 420 -0.84 -1.31 17.67
CA ILE A 420 0.27 -0.55 18.25
C ILE A 420 -0.15 0.91 18.51
N ASP A 421 -0.85 1.56 17.57
CA ASP A 421 -1.36 2.94 17.75
C ASP A 421 -2.32 3.03 18.95
N VAL A 422 -3.31 2.14 19.04
CA VAL A 422 -4.28 2.10 20.16
C VAL A 422 -3.59 1.92 21.52
N ILE A 423 -2.63 0.98 21.60
CA ILE A 423 -1.90 0.72 22.87
C ILE A 423 -1.06 1.93 23.25
N ARG A 424 -0.41 2.58 22.29
CA ARG A 424 0.41 3.78 22.50
C ARG A 424 -0.44 4.94 23.04
N ARG A 425 -1.62 5.16 22.48
CA ARG A 425 -2.56 6.19 22.96
C ARG A 425 -3.04 5.94 24.38
N ARG A 426 -3.49 4.71 24.69
CA ARG A 426 -3.90 4.35 26.04
C ARG A 426 -2.79 4.60 27.07
N ALA A 427 -1.53 4.29 26.69
CA ALA A 427 -0.37 4.55 27.54
C ALA A 427 -0.09 6.06 27.75
N SER A 428 -0.38 6.90 26.77
CA SER A 428 -0.22 8.36 26.86
C SER A 428 -1.32 9.01 27.70
N GLN A 429 -2.56 8.52 27.63
CA GLN A 429 -3.69 9.03 28.41
C GLN A 429 -3.59 8.67 29.89
N SER A 430 -3.06 7.49 30.24
CA SER A 430 -2.89 7.06 31.63
C SER A 430 -1.70 7.73 32.37
N SER A 431 -0.94 8.59 31.66
CA SER A 431 0.19 9.35 32.21
C SER A 431 -0.13 10.84 32.46
N LYS A 432 -1.33 11.27 32.07
CA LYS A 432 -1.93 12.57 32.45
C LYS A 432 -2.86 12.41 33.62
#